data_c4182ff7534c0eb5d22f9ceae977a5c4
#
_entry.id   c4182ff7534c0eb5d22f9ceae977a5c4
#
_cell.length_a   1.000
_cell.length_b   1.000
_cell.length_c   1.000
_cell.angle_alpha   90.00
_cell.angle_beta   90.00
_cell.angle_gamma   90.00
#
_symmetry.space_group_name_H-M   'P 1'
#
loop_
_entity.id
_entity.type
_entity.pdbx_description
1 polymer ?
#
loop_
_entity_poly.entity_id
_entity_poly.type
_entity_poly.pdbx_seq_one_letter_code
_entity_poly.pdbx_strand_id
1 'polypeptide(L)'
;MPEKVAKEKVLVYVVRDERLLVFRHTDHSYEEVGIQVPAGSIRPGETPAAAALREAREETGLSDFKIVRKLGETEYDISPYRFEIQHRHVFHVELTEPTPERWMSHEDHDGERKPTRFECFWIPLEAAHVLQSGQGALLGRLYDRPVNRK
;
A
#
# COMPACT_ATOMS: atom_id res chain seq x y z
N MET A 1 18.62 -12.19 -24.32
CA MET A 1 18.36 -11.87 -22.91
C MET A 1 16.88 -11.75 -22.67
N PRO A 2 16.32 -12.48 -21.72
CA PRO A 2 14.91 -12.31 -21.42
C PRO A 2 14.67 -10.91 -20.83
N GLU A 3 13.57 -10.30 -21.23
CA GLU A 3 13.15 -9.04 -20.64
C GLU A 3 12.50 -9.28 -19.28
N LYS A 4 12.59 -8.29 -18.40
CA LYS A 4 11.90 -8.35 -17.12
C LYS A 4 10.40 -8.28 -17.33
N VAL A 5 9.66 -9.07 -16.56
CA VAL A 5 8.20 -9.04 -16.59
C VAL A 5 7.71 -7.77 -15.90
N ALA A 6 6.84 -7.02 -16.56
CA ALA A 6 6.19 -5.85 -15.98
C ALA A 6 4.91 -6.29 -15.25
N LYS A 7 4.77 -5.90 -13.98
CA LYS A 7 3.58 -6.19 -13.17
C LYS A 7 2.92 -4.89 -12.74
N GLU A 8 1.61 -4.82 -12.93
CA GLU A 8 0.81 -3.66 -12.53
C GLU A 8 0.38 -3.81 -11.07
N LYS A 9 0.77 -2.85 -10.25
CA LYS A 9 0.55 -2.86 -8.80
C LYS A 9 -0.08 -1.57 -8.35
N VAL A 10 -0.69 -1.61 -7.16
CA VAL A 10 -1.16 -0.42 -6.46
C VAL A 10 -0.46 -0.29 -5.11
N LEU A 11 -0.24 0.95 -4.67
CA LEU A 11 0.15 1.30 -3.31
C LEU A 11 -0.89 2.24 -2.74
N VAL A 12 -1.22 2.09 -1.48
CA VAL A 12 -2.29 2.87 -0.85
C VAL A 12 -1.74 3.61 0.38
N TYR A 13 -1.71 4.93 0.29
CA TYR A 13 -1.39 5.77 1.45
C TYR A 13 -2.69 6.19 2.13
N VAL A 14 -3.04 5.51 3.22
CA VAL A 14 -4.19 5.84 4.04
C VAL A 14 -3.74 6.83 5.11
N VAL A 15 -4.22 8.06 5.02
CA VAL A 15 -3.79 9.16 5.89
C VAL A 15 -4.95 9.65 6.72
N ARG A 16 -4.73 9.80 8.03
CA ARG A 16 -5.69 10.39 8.97
C ARG A 16 -4.93 11.06 10.12
N ASP A 17 -5.30 12.31 10.43
CA ASP A 17 -4.68 13.08 11.52
C ASP A 17 -3.15 13.12 11.44
N GLU A 18 -2.63 13.34 10.23
CA GLU A 18 -1.20 13.41 9.94
C GLU A 18 -0.45 12.10 10.27
N ARG A 19 -1.17 10.97 10.26
CA ARG A 19 -0.59 9.64 10.43
C ARG A 19 -0.89 8.77 9.23
N LEU A 20 0.01 7.83 8.98
CA LEU A 20 -0.07 6.89 7.87
C LEU A 20 -0.38 5.49 8.42
N LEU A 21 -1.35 4.81 7.79
CA LEU A 21 -1.66 3.43 8.13
C LEU A 21 -0.62 2.51 7.52
N VAL A 22 -0.01 1.69 8.36
CA VAL A 22 1.00 0.72 7.96
C VAL A 22 0.72 -0.63 8.58
N PHE A 23 1.41 -1.64 8.11
CA PHE A 23 1.35 -2.97 8.71
C PHE A 23 2.69 -3.67 8.62
N ARG A 24 2.82 -4.72 9.42
CA ARG A 24 3.94 -5.66 9.33
C ARG A 24 3.38 -7.08 9.24
N HIS A 25 4.13 -7.96 8.59
CA HIS A 25 3.82 -9.39 8.56
C HIS A 25 4.22 -10.00 9.90
N THR A 26 3.28 -10.62 10.62
CA THR A 26 3.59 -11.16 11.94
C THR A 26 4.35 -12.49 11.89
N ASP A 27 4.35 -13.16 10.74
CA ASP A 27 5.07 -14.40 10.54
C ASP A 27 6.55 -14.20 10.15
N HIS A 28 6.98 -12.94 10.03
CA HIS A 28 8.33 -12.55 9.66
C HIS A 28 8.82 -11.44 10.58
N SER A 29 10.14 -11.36 10.76
CA SER A 29 10.74 -10.27 11.54
C SER A 29 10.73 -8.96 10.75
N TYR A 30 10.90 -7.84 11.43
CA TYR A 30 11.09 -6.55 10.78
C TYR A 30 12.26 -6.54 9.81
N GLU A 31 13.33 -7.30 10.14
CA GLU A 31 14.52 -7.40 9.30
C GLU A 31 14.22 -8.09 7.98
N GLU A 32 13.29 -9.05 7.98
CA GLU A 32 12.94 -9.81 6.78
C GLU A 32 11.99 -9.04 5.85
N VAL A 33 10.95 -8.41 6.38
CA VAL A 33 9.88 -7.83 5.57
C VAL A 33 9.72 -6.33 5.79
N GLY A 34 9.90 -5.84 7.02
CA GLY A 34 9.77 -4.42 7.35
C GLY A 34 8.35 -3.93 7.43
N ILE A 35 8.21 -2.61 7.43
CA ILE A 35 6.93 -1.90 7.55
C ILE A 35 6.45 -1.52 6.16
N GLN A 36 5.18 -1.75 5.87
CA GLN A 36 4.59 -1.58 4.55
C GLN A 36 3.25 -0.86 4.61
N VAL A 37 2.87 -0.27 3.47
CA VAL A 37 1.50 0.21 3.25
C VAL A 37 0.70 -0.85 2.49
N PRO A 38 -0.64 -0.78 2.51
CA PRO A 38 -1.44 -1.69 1.70
C PRO A 38 -1.04 -1.61 0.22
N ALA A 39 -0.89 -2.77 -0.40
CA ALA A 39 -0.40 -2.89 -1.76
C ALA A 39 -0.82 -4.23 -2.36
N GLY A 40 -0.81 -4.32 -3.68
CA GLY A 40 -1.06 -5.59 -4.36
C GLY A 40 -1.21 -5.44 -5.85
N SER A 41 -1.57 -6.54 -6.49
CA SER A 41 -1.70 -6.61 -7.94
C SER A 41 -3.06 -6.10 -8.41
N ILE A 42 -3.06 -5.42 -9.55
CA ILE A 42 -4.29 -5.06 -10.25
C ILE A 42 -4.78 -6.32 -10.97
N ARG A 43 -6.04 -6.67 -10.77
CA ARG A 43 -6.65 -7.84 -11.43
C ARG A 43 -7.11 -7.50 -12.85
N PRO A 44 -7.20 -8.50 -13.75
CA PRO A 44 -7.74 -8.26 -15.09
C PRO A 44 -9.12 -7.59 -15.04
N GLY A 45 -9.30 -6.53 -15.82
CA GLY A 45 -10.56 -5.78 -15.87
C GLY A 45 -10.80 -4.82 -14.73
N GLU A 46 -9.92 -4.78 -13.73
CA GLU A 46 -10.02 -3.89 -12.57
C GLU A 46 -9.29 -2.58 -12.84
N THR A 47 -9.90 -1.45 -12.45
CA THR A 47 -9.19 -0.18 -12.53
C THR A 47 -8.16 -0.08 -11.40
N PRO A 48 -7.09 0.72 -11.56
CA PRO A 48 -6.15 0.94 -10.47
C PRO A 48 -6.82 1.44 -9.18
N ALA A 49 -7.77 2.36 -9.28
CA ALA A 49 -8.49 2.87 -8.10
C ALA A 49 -9.30 1.78 -7.40
N ALA A 50 -9.99 0.92 -8.15
CA ALA A 50 -10.74 -0.20 -7.58
C ALA A 50 -9.79 -1.19 -6.90
N ALA A 51 -8.66 -1.47 -7.52
CA ALA A 51 -7.62 -2.34 -6.93
C ALA A 51 -7.10 -1.77 -5.62
N ALA A 52 -6.86 -0.46 -5.57
CA ALA A 52 -6.38 0.20 -4.36
C ALA A 52 -7.36 0.03 -3.21
N LEU A 53 -8.65 0.27 -3.45
CA LEU A 53 -9.69 0.09 -2.43
C LEU A 53 -9.80 -1.37 -1.98
N ARG A 54 -9.77 -2.30 -2.92
CA ARG A 54 -9.85 -3.73 -2.63
C ARG A 54 -8.68 -4.18 -1.76
N GLU A 55 -7.45 -3.82 -2.15
CA GLU A 55 -6.25 -4.21 -1.38
C GLU A 55 -6.27 -3.60 0.02
N ALA A 56 -6.69 -2.34 0.16
CA ALA A 56 -6.81 -1.72 1.47
C ALA A 56 -7.78 -2.48 2.36
N ARG A 57 -8.93 -2.89 1.83
CA ARG A 57 -9.92 -3.68 2.58
C ARG A 57 -9.41 -5.06 2.95
N GLU A 58 -8.80 -5.76 2.01
CA GLU A 58 -8.31 -7.12 2.23
C GLU A 58 -7.20 -7.19 3.27
N GLU A 59 -6.28 -6.23 3.24
CA GLU A 59 -5.12 -6.27 4.12
C GLU A 59 -5.37 -5.71 5.52
N THR A 60 -6.32 -4.79 5.66
CA THR A 60 -6.61 -4.15 6.95
C THR A 60 -7.85 -4.68 7.64
N GLY A 61 -8.75 -5.32 6.90
CA GLY A 61 -10.04 -5.78 7.43
C GLY A 61 -11.07 -4.65 7.58
N LEU A 62 -10.73 -3.44 7.17
CA LEU A 62 -11.61 -2.28 7.24
C LEU A 62 -12.35 -2.08 5.91
N SER A 63 -13.40 -1.24 5.89
CA SER A 63 -14.24 -1.09 4.71
C SER A 63 -14.47 0.35 4.23
N ASP A 64 -14.39 1.33 5.12
CA ASP A 64 -14.83 2.71 4.81
C ASP A 64 -13.73 3.57 4.20
N PHE A 65 -13.10 3.06 3.16
CA PHE A 65 -12.05 3.76 2.42
C PHE A 65 -12.61 4.56 1.27
N LYS A 66 -12.04 5.73 1.06
CA LYS A 66 -12.42 6.62 -0.05
C LYS A 66 -11.16 7.18 -0.71
N ILE A 67 -11.10 7.08 -2.04
CA ILE A 67 -9.99 7.68 -2.79
C ILE A 67 -10.06 9.20 -2.67
N VAL A 68 -8.95 9.81 -2.24
CA VAL A 68 -8.80 11.27 -2.27
C VAL A 68 -8.26 11.68 -3.63
N ARG A 69 -7.15 11.07 -4.05
CA ARG A 69 -6.58 11.31 -5.38
C ARG A 69 -5.49 10.30 -5.70
N LYS A 70 -5.18 10.17 -6.98
CA LYS A 70 -3.99 9.44 -7.43
C LYS A 70 -2.79 10.37 -7.31
N LEU A 71 -1.74 9.91 -6.64
CA LEU A 71 -0.51 10.68 -6.46
C LEU A 71 0.44 10.57 -7.64
N GLY A 72 0.39 9.47 -8.37
CA GLY A 72 1.24 9.26 -9.51
C GLY A 72 1.56 7.78 -9.72
N GLU A 73 2.61 7.55 -10.50
CA GLU A 73 3.07 6.21 -10.85
C GLU A 73 4.58 6.14 -10.67
N THR A 74 5.05 4.99 -10.21
CA THR A 74 6.49 4.74 -10.04
C THR A 74 6.82 3.35 -10.57
N GLU A 75 8.10 3.12 -10.85
CA GLU A 75 8.60 1.80 -11.18
C GLU A 75 9.55 1.34 -10.08
N TYR A 76 9.49 0.06 -9.76
CA TYR A 76 10.38 -0.55 -8.79
C TYR A 76 10.85 -1.91 -9.30
N ASP A 77 12.17 -2.04 -9.47
CA ASP A 77 12.80 -3.27 -9.93
C ASP A 77 13.07 -4.15 -8.72
N ILE A 78 12.43 -5.32 -8.65
CA ILE A 78 12.58 -6.23 -7.52
C ILE A 78 13.66 -7.29 -7.71
N SER A 79 14.45 -7.19 -8.81
CA SER A 79 15.60 -8.08 -8.99
C SER A 79 16.58 -7.93 -7.82
N PRO A 80 17.25 -8.98 -7.36
CA PRO A 80 17.25 -10.33 -7.91
C PRO A 80 16.17 -11.26 -7.34
N TYR A 81 15.29 -10.75 -6.48
CA TYR A 81 14.23 -11.57 -5.87
C TYR A 81 13.34 -12.23 -6.93
N ARG A 82 12.91 -11.43 -7.92
CA ARG A 82 12.25 -11.89 -9.14
C ARG A 82 12.74 -11.04 -10.29
N PHE A 83 12.76 -11.58 -11.50
CA PHE A 83 13.12 -10.82 -12.70
C PHE A 83 11.91 -10.02 -13.18
N GLU A 84 11.55 -9.00 -12.39
CA GLU A 84 10.30 -8.28 -12.48
C GLU A 84 10.48 -6.81 -12.17
N ILE A 85 9.77 -5.96 -12.92
CA ILE A 85 9.62 -4.54 -12.61
C ILE A 85 8.16 -4.32 -12.21
N GLN A 86 7.93 -3.71 -11.07
CA GLN A 86 6.61 -3.34 -10.64
C GLN A 86 6.31 -1.91 -11.10
N HIS A 87 5.23 -1.77 -11.87
CA HIS A 87 4.67 -0.48 -12.22
C HIS A 87 3.58 -0.19 -11.18
N ARG A 88 3.84 0.78 -10.32
CA ARG A 88 3.00 1.06 -9.14
C ARG A 88 2.17 2.31 -9.35
N HIS A 89 0.86 2.17 -9.18
CA HIS A 89 -0.09 3.29 -9.14
C HIS A 89 -0.31 3.63 -7.67
N VAL A 90 -0.04 4.86 -7.27
CA VAL A 90 -0.02 5.26 -5.86
C VAL A 90 -1.20 6.18 -5.58
N PHE A 91 -2.00 5.83 -4.55
CA PHE A 91 -3.22 6.56 -4.21
C PHE A 91 -3.17 7.09 -2.78
N HIS A 92 -3.67 8.30 -2.60
CA HIS A 92 -4.02 8.85 -1.30
C HIS A 92 -5.47 8.50 -1.01
N VAL A 93 -5.70 7.89 0.15
CA VAL A 93 -7.00 7.35 0.54
C VAL A 93 -7.32 7.83 1.95
N GLU A 94 -8.57 8.17 2.20
CA GLU A 94 -9.04 8.47 3.55
C GLU A 94 -9.85 7.30 4.10
N LEU A 95 -9.86 7.18 5.42
CA LEU A 95 -10.61 6.18 6.17
C LEU A 95 -11.51 6.90 7.15
N THR A 96 -12.81 6.61 7.10
CA THR A 96 -13.79 7.31 7.93
C THR A 96 -14.23 6.52 9.15
N GLU A 97 -14.04 5.20 9.17
CA GLU A 97 -14.39 4.40 10.34
C GLU A 97 -13.33 4.49 11.45
N PRO A 98 -13.74 4.40 12.72
CA PRO A 98 -12.79 4.39 13.83
C PRO A 98 -11.97 3.11 13.84
N THR A 99 -10.74 3.19 14.36
CA THR A 99 -9.86 2.03 14.51
C THR A 99 -9.22 2.03 15.88
N PRO A 100 -8.85 0.83 16.39
CA PRO A 100 -7.89 0.78 17.50
C PRO A 100 -6.54 1.37 17.06
N GLU A 101 -5.65 1.64 18.01
CA GLU A 101 -4.27 2.05 17.68
C GLU A 101 -3.51 0.93 16.97
N ARG A 102 -3.79 -0.33 17.31
CA ARG A 102 -3.22 -1.52 16.69
C ARG A 102 -4.29 -2.59 16.59
N TRP A 103 -4.24 -3.35 15.51
CA TRP A 103 -5.14 -4.50 15.35
C TRP A 103 -4.54 -5.53 14.43
N MET A 104 -5.04 -6.76 14.56
CA MET A 104 -4.62 -7.86 13.70
C MET A 104 -5.56 -7.99 12.52
N SER A 105 -5.00 -8.32 11.38
CA SER A 105 -5.74 -8.61 10.16
C SER A 105 -5.10 -9.79 9.45
N HIS A 106 -5.80 -10.38 8.49
CA HIS A 106 -5.25 -11.45 7.67
C HIS A 106 -5.86 -11.44 6.28
N GLU A 107 -5.11 -11.97 5.31
CA GLU A 107 -5.57 -12.16 3.95
C GLU A 107 -5.60 -13.65 3.66
N ASP A 108 -6.76 -14.16 3.21
CA ASP A 108 -6.98 -15.58 3.00
C ASP A 108 -6.52 -16.09 1.62
N HIS A 109 -6.15 -15.19 0.71
CA HIS A 109 -5.70 -15.54 -0.65
C HIS A 109 -6.69 -16.44 -1.40
N ASP A 110 -7.99 -16.21 -1.19
CA ASP A 110 -9.08 -17.02 -1.78
C ASP A 110 -8.95 -18.51 -1.47
N GLY A 111 -8.29 -18.86 -0.35
CA GLY A 111 -8.07 -20.23 0.06
C GLY A 111 -6.96 -20.97 -0.68
N GLU A 112 -6.26 -20.31 -1.60
CA GLU A 112 -5.24 -20.94 -2.43
C GLU A 112 -3.93 -21.24 -1.68
N ARG A 113 -3.70 -20.54 -0.59
CA ARG A 113 -2.50 -20.73 0.23
C ARG A 113 -2.79 -20.32 1.68
N LYS A 114 -1.81 -20.60 2.56
CA LYS A 114 -1.92 -20.26 3.97
C LYS A 114 -2.18 -18.76 4.12
N PRO A 115 -3.14 -18.35 4.99
CA PRO A 115 -3.40 -16.92 5.22
C PRO A 115 -2.15 -16.16 5.67
N THR A 116 -2.01 -14.94 5.17
CA THR A 116 -0.98 -14.00 5.61
C THR A 116 -1.56 -13.16 6.74
N ARG A 117 -0.84 -13.08 7.86
CA ARG A 117 -1.27 -12.32 9.03
C ARG A 117 -0.50 -11.02 9.14
N PHE A 118 -1.22 -9.95 9.48
CA PHE A 118 -0.69 -8.60 9.59
C PHE A 118 -1.02 -7.99 10.95
N GLU A 119 -0.11 -7.18 11.45
CA GLU A 119 -0.40 -6.24 12.53
C GLU A 119 -0.46 -4.85 11.91
N CYS A 120 -1.63 -4.21 12.01
CA CYS A 120 -1.89 -2.89 11.46
C CYS A 120 -1.75 -1.84 12.55
N PHE A 121 -1.16 -0.69 12.23
CA PHE A 121 -0.99 0.40 13.18
C PHE A 121 -0.72 1.72 12.42
N TRP A 122 -0.72 2.81 13.17
CA TRP A 122 -0.50 4.14 12.63
C TRP A 122 0.89 4.64 13.00
N ILE A 123 1.56 5.30 12.06
CA ILE A 123 2.83 5.99 12.34
C ILE A 123 2.68 7.46 11.95
N PRO A 124 3.43 8.37 12.59
CA PRO A 124 3.46 9.76 12.15
C PRO A 124 3.87 9.83 10.68
N LEU A 125 3.21 10.67 9.90
CA LEU A 125 3.51 10.79 8.47
C LEU A 125 4.98 11.17 8.24
N GLU A 126 5.55 11.98 9.10
CA GLU A 126 6.96 12.37 9.06
C GLU A 126 7.93 11.20 9.27
N ALA A 127 7.47 10.10 9.87
CA ALA A 127 8.28 8.90 10.06
C ALA A 127 8.15 7.89 8.91
N ALA A 128 7.38 8.21 7.88
CA ALA A 128 7.04 7.27 6.81
C ALA A 128 8.22 6.87 5.92
N HIS A 129 9.38 7.52 6.08
CA HIS A 129 10.62 7.12 5.40
C HIS A 129 11.07 5.70 5.76
N VAL A 130 10.52 5.10 6.82
CA VAL A 130 10.85 3.71 7.21
C VAL A 130 10.20 2.65 6.32
N LEU A 131 9.32 3.05 5.39
CA LEU A 131 8.67 2.11 4.49
C LEU A 131 9.67 1.34 3.63
N GLN A 132 9.38 0.05 3.42
CA GLN A 132 10.24 -0.86 2.68
C GLN A 132 10.01 -0.80 1.17
N SER A 133 10.98 -1.33 0.42
CA SER A 133 10.84 -1.62 -1.01
C SER A 133 10.40 -0.41 -1.86
N GLY A 134 10.92 0.77 -1.54
CA GLY A 134 10.59 1.99 -2.30
C GLY A 134 9.16 2.48 -2.14
N GLN A 135 8.39 1.92 -1.19
CA GLN A 135 6.99 2.29 -1.03
C GLN A 135 6.77 3.76 -0.66
N GLY A 136 7.79 4.42 -0.13
CA GLY A 136 7.71 5.83 0.24
C GLY A 136 7.98 6.82 -0.89
N ALA A 137 8.18 6.38 -2.12
CA ALA A 137 8.65 7.23 -3.22
C ALA A 137 7.80 8.48 -3.47
N LEU A 138 6.48 8.41 -3.29
CA LEU A 138 5.58 9.53 -3.53
C LEU A 138 4.99 10.15 -2.26
N LEU A 139 5.56 9.86 -1.09
CA LEU A 139 5.08 10.45 0.18
C LEU A 139 5.07 11.97 0.15
N GLY A 140 6.06 12.58 -0.48
CA GLY A 140 6.13 14.04 -0.60
C GLY A 140 4.90 14.64 -1.28
N ARG A 141 4.26 13.90 -2.17
CA ARG A 141 3.07 14.37 -2.87
C ARG A 141 1.82 14.46 -1.99
N LEU A 142 1.84 13.84 -0.81
CA LEU A 142 0.76 14.00 0.16
C LEU A 142 0.66 15.43 0.67
N TYR A 143 1.76 16.17 0.66
CA TYR A 143 1.82 17.56 1.08
C TYR A 143 1.51 18.55 -0.04
N ASP A 144 1.42 18.08 -1.30
CA ASP A 144 1.11 18.92 -2.43
C ASP A 144 -0.35 19.35 -2.35
N ARG A 145 -0.58 20.64 -2.39
CA ARG A 145 -1.94 21.18 -2.46
C ARG A 145 -2.31 21.41 -3.90
N PRO A 146 -3.59 21.19 -4.28
CA PRO A 146 -4.05 21.61 -5.57
C PRO A 146 -3.70 23.09 -5.78
N VAL A 147 -3.03 23.41 -6.87
CA VAL A 147 -2.71 24.79 -7.18
C VAL A 147 -4.02 25.51 -7.50
N ASN A 148 -4.41 26.40 -6.59
CA ASN A 148 -5.58 27.22 -6.80
C ASN A 148 -5.22 28.34 -7.75
N ARG A 149 -5.35 28.04 -9.02
CA ARG A 149 -5.08 29.04 -10.07
C ARG A 149 -6.30 29.92 -10.21
N LYS A 150 -6.21 31.07 -9.60
CA LYS A 150 -7.19 32.13 -9.86
C LYS A 150 -6.67 33.01 -10.98
#